data_0c690e0d10b1fa3f1dc4ae706af061cf
#
_entry.id   0c690e0d10b1fa3f1dc4ae706af061cf
#
_cell.length_a   1.000
_cell.length_b   1.000
_cell.length_c   1.000
_cell.angle_alpha   90.00
_cell.angle_beta   90.00
_cell.angle_gamma   90.00
#
_symmetry.space_group_name_H-M   'P 1'
#
loop_
_entity.id
_entity.type
_entity.pdbx_description
1 polymer ?
#
loop_
_entity_poly.entity_id
_entity_poly.type
_entity_poly.pdbx_seq_one_letter_code
_entity_poly.pdbx_strand_id
1 'polypeptide(L)'
;MWVANQWNDYEVLDTSSGEKLERWGDYILVRPDPQVIWNTPKTHYSWTHKNGHYHRSAKGGGEWEFFNLPKQWTIGYDLPKEVAQGKRHLVFNLKPFSFKHTGVFPEQATNWDWSSLLISDAINKGRKIKVLNLFAYTGGATIIAAAAGAQVTHVDASKGMVGWAKENAISSGLESAPIRWLVDDCVKFVEREIRRDNQYDAIIMDPPSYGRGPKGEIWKIEESIYSLIQLCSKLLSDTPLFFLINSYTTGLQPGVLTYMLSTEVASKKAGATVEAEEIGLPVTEKNLVLPCGASGRCYWN
;
A
#
# COMPACT_ATOMS: atom_id res chain seq x y z
N MET A 1 6.56 -13.18 9.05
CA MET A 1 5.75 -11.95 9.00
C MET A 1 6.67 -10.75 8.86
N TRP A 2 6.41 -9.86 7.92
CA TRP A 2 7.12 -8.59 7.78
C TRP A 2 6.39 -7.51 8.58
N VAL A 3 7.12 -6.82 9.47
CA VAL A 3 6.54 -5.89 10.43
C VAL A 3 6.94 -4.45 10.09
N ALA A 4 5.96 -3.57 9.93
CA ALA A 4 6.16 -2.14 9.67
C ALA A 4 6.43 -1.39 10.99
N ASN A 5 7.68 -1.40 11.45
CA ASN A 5 8.10 -0.90 12.77
C ASN A 5 8.96 0.37 12.72
N GLN A 6 9.05 1.04 11.55
CA GLN A 6 9.89 2.25 11.38
C GLN A 6 9.09 3.58 11.45
N TRP A 7 7.80 3.52 11.77
CA TRP A 7 6.98 4.71 11.93
C TRP A 7 7.35 5.51 13.19
N ASN A 8 7.53 6.82 13.03
CA ASN A 8 7.63 7.76 14.15
C ASN A 8 6.27 8.42 14.45
N ASP A 9 5.51 8.75 13.41
CA ASP A 9 4.24 9.49 13.52
C ASP A 9 3.00 8.58 13.56
N TYR A 10 3.17 7.29 13.48
CA TYR A 10 2.06 6.34 13.56
C TYR A 10 2.37 5.19 14.53
N GLU A 11 1.33 4.73 15.24
CA GLU A 11 1.46 3.64 16.21
C GLU A 11 0.11 2.96 16.45
N VAL A 12 0.07 1.63 16.53
CA VAL A 12 -1.06 0.91 17.11
C VAL A 12 -0.81 0.78 18.61
N LEU A 13 -1.56 1.53 19.40
CA LEU A 13 -1.43 1.56 20.85
C LEU A 13 -1.99 0.30 21.49
N ASP A 14 -3.20 -0.12 21.09
CA ASP A 14 -3.88 -1.30 21.63
C ASP A 14 -4.91 -1.86 20.63
N THR A 15 -5.36 -3.09 20.85
CA THR A 15 -6.39 -3.75 20.04
C THR A 15 -7.32 -4.59 20.91
N SER A 16 -8.62 -4.44 20.73
CA SER A 16 -9.65 -5.23 21.45
C SER A 16 -11.01 -5.10 20.81
N SER A 17 -11.82 -6.17 20.93
CA SER A 17 -13.26 -6.16 20.63
C SER A 17 -13.60 -5.63 19.22
N GLY A 18 -12.86 -6.07 18.22
CA GLY A 18 -13.09 -5.67 16.83
C GLY A 18 -12.52 -4.31 16.45
N GLU A 19 -11.76 -3.66 17.34
CA GLU A 19 -11.23 -2.31 17.15
C GLU A 19 -9.74 -2.23 17.39
N LYS A 20 -9.10 -1.26 16.76
CA LYS A 20 -7.74 -0.83 17.02
C LYS A 20 -7.71 0.62 17.47
N LEU A 21 -6.91 0.89 18.48
CA LEU A 21 -6.59 2.20 19.02
C LEU A 21 -5.27 2.65 18.41
N GLU A 22 -5.25 3.78 17.72
CA GLU A 22 -4.12 4.23 16.91
C GLU A 22 -3.75 5.67 17.22
N ARG A 23 -2.46 5.96 17.21
CA ARG A 23 -1.92 7.34 17.16
C ARG A 23 -1.53 7.68 15.72
N TRP A 24 -1.99 8.85 15.25
CA TRP A 24 -1.73 9.40 13.93
C TRP A 24 -1.18 10.83 14.08
N GLY A 25 0.13 10.98 14.22
CA GLY A 25 0.76 12.21 14.66
C GLY A 25 0.30 12.54 16.08
N ASP A 26 -0.35 13.70 16.27
CA ASP A 26 -0.87 14.15 17.55
C ASP A 26 -2.29 13.62 17.87
N TYR A 27 -2.91 12.88 16.95
CA TYR A 27 -4.31 12.49 17.07
C TYR A 27 -4.49 11.00 17.33
N ILE A 28 -5.44 10.70 18.21
CA ILE A 28 -5.83 9.35 18.60
C ILE A 28 -7.14 8.97 17.90
N LEU A 29 -7.12 7.84 17.19
CA LEU A 29 -8.28 7.31 16.49
C LEU A 29 -8.62 5.91 16.99
N VAL A 30 -9.92 5.61 17.03
CA VAL A 30 -10.45 4.25 17.17
C VAL A 30 -11.13 3.85 15.87
N ARG A 31 -10.70 2.75 15.30
CA ARG A 31 -11.24 2.25 14.04
C ARG A 31 -11.50 0.74 14.11
N PRO A 32 -12.55 0.23 13.45
CA PRO A 32 -12.80 -1.20 13.40
C PRO A 32 -11.72 -1.93 12.60
N ASP A 33 -11.31 -3.08 13.10
CA ASP A 33 -10.42 -3.99 12.39
C ASP A 33 -10.97 -5.43 12.47
N PRO A 34 -11.27 -6.08 11.32
CA PRO A 34 -11.85 -7.41 11.30
C PRO A 34 -10.90 -8.51 11.79
N GLN A 35 -9.60 -8.26 11.84
CA GLN A 35 -8.62 -9.20 12.37
C GLN A 35 -8.67 -9.27 13.90
N VAL A 36 -9.17 -8.21 14.55
CA VAL A 36 -9.23 -8.12 16.02
C VAL A 36 -10.45 -8.88 16.55
N ILE A 37 -10.36 -10.21 16.57
CA ILE A 37 -11.43 -11.10 17.07
C ILE A 37 -11.34 -11.39 18.59
N TRP A 38 -10.26 -10.94 19.22
CA TRP A 38 -10.05 -11.08 20.67
C TRP A 38 -10.70 -9.95 21.46
N ASN A 39 -11.00 -10.25 22.72
CA ASN A 39 -11.68 -9.34 23.64
C ASN A 39 -10.83 -9.16 24.91
N THR A 40 -9.74 -8.43 24.77
CA THR A 40 -8.85 -8.08 25.90
C THR A 40 -9.37 -6.84 26.64
N PRO A 41 -9.06 -6.65 27.94
CA PRO A 41 -9.42 -5.42 28.65
C PRO A 41 -8.84 -4.18 27.98
N LYS A 42 -9.67 -3.17 27.74
CA LYS A 42 -9.29 -1.86 27.20
C LYS A 42 -8.73 -0.97 28.32
N THR A 43 -7.48 -1.22 28.73
CA THR A 43 -6.84 -0.53 29.87
C THR A 43 -6.11 0.74 29.48
N HIS A 44 -5.72 0.88 28.22
CA HIS A 44 -5.01 2.07 27.78
C HIS A 44 -5.89 3.32 27.88
N TYR A 45 -5.36 4.39 28.48
CA TYR A 45 -6.06 5.66 28.73
C TYR A 45 -6.74 6.26 27.48
N SER A 46 -6.09 6.16 26.34
CA SER A 46 -6.57 6.76 25.08
C SER A 46 -7.85 6.11 24.52
N TRP A 47 -8.29 4.96 25.04
CA TRP A 47 -9.59 4.42 24.67
C TRP A 47 -10.75 5.36 25.03
N THR A 48 -10.58 6.13 26.10
CA THR A 48 -11.56 7.13 26.59
C THR A 48 -11.19 8.56 26.17
N HIS A 49 -9.96 8.80 25.71
CA HIS A 49 -9.43 10.11 25.33
C HIS A 49 -8.94 10.09 23.87
N LYS A 50 -9.88 9.92 22.96
CA LYS A 50 -9.64 9.82 21.51
C LYS A 50 -10.12 11.08 20.78
N ASN A 51 -9.58 11.35 19.60
CA ASN A 51 -9.96 12.49 18.75
C ASN A 51 -11.00 12.11 17.70
N GLY A 52 -11.07 10.84 17.32
CA GLY A 52 -12.07 10.33 16.40
C GLY A 52 -12.35 8.85 16.59
N HIS A 53 -13.61 8.46 16.33
CA HIS A 53 -14.05 7.08 16.39
C HIS A 53 -14.91 6.76 15.17
N TYR A 54 -14.57 5.72 14.42
CA TYR A 54 -15.42 5.24 13.33
C TYR A 54 -16.29 4.08 13.79
N HIS A 55 -17.59 4.31 13.84
CA HIS A 55 -18.59 3.31 14.21
C HIS A 55 -19.07 2.54 12.99
N ARG A 56 -18.89 1.22 12.99
CA ARG A 56 -19.35 0.35 11.92
C ARG A 56 -20.87 0.13 12.02
N SER A 57 -21.57 0.32 10.91
CA SER A 57 -22.99 -0.02 10.82
C SER A 57 -23.20 -1.51 10.52
N ALA A 58 -24.20 -2.13 11.15
CA ALA A 58 -24.61 -3.50 10.86
C ALA A 58 -25.15 -3.69 9.41
N LYS A 59 -25.58 -2.59 8.77
CA LYS A 59 -26.09 -2.58 7.39
C LYS A 59 -25.00 -2.32 6.33
N GLY A 60 -23.73 -2.31 6.74
CA GLY A 60 -22.58 -1.92 5.92
C GLY A 60 -22.25 -0.43 6.02
N GLY A 61 -20.96 -0.08 5.78
CA GLY A 61 -20.45 1.27 5.99
C GLY A 61 -20.35 1.63 7.47
N GLY A 62 -20.55 2.89 7.79
CA GLY A 62 -20.48 3.45 9.15
C GLY A 62 -20.29 4.96 9.11
N GLU A 63 -20.05 5.54 10.28
CA GLU A 63 -19.90 6.98 10.45
C GLU A 63 -18.80 7.34 11.43
N TRP A 64 -18.22 8.51 11.24
CA TRP A 64 -17.22 9.08 12.15
C TRP A 64 -17.88 9.90 13.24
N GLU A 65 -17.48 9.66 14.47
CA GLU A 65 -17.70 10.54 15.62
C GLU A 65 -16.42 11.32 15.90
N PHE A 66 -16.49 12.64 15.99
CA PHE A 66 -15.35 13.52 16.12
C PHE A 66 -15.26 14.18 17.49
N PHE A 67 -14.04 14.14 18.08
CA PHE A 67 -13.70 14.78 19.35
C PHE A 67 -12.41 15.61 19.12
N ASN A 68 -12.55 16.84 18.63
CA ASN A 68 -11.42 17.71 18.30
C ASN A 68 -10.46 17.15 17.24
N LEU A 69 -10.95 16.36 16.30
CA LEU A 69 -10.16 15.94 15.14
C LEU A 69 -10.22 17.02 14.06
N PRO A 70 -9.09 17.48 13.50
CA PRO A 70 -9.09 18.40 12.38
C PRO A 70 -9.66 17.73 11.12
N LYS A 71 -10.15 18.56 10.19
CA LYS A 71 -10.64 18.05 8.90
C LYS A 71 -9.53 17.41 8.07
N GLN A 72 -8.29 17.82 8.29
CA GLN A 72 -7.09 17.34 7.61
C GLN A 72 -5.85 17.58 8.49
N TRP A 73 -4.91 16.63 8.46
CA TRP A 73 -3.59 16.75 9.12
C TRP A 73 -2.55 15.96 8.30
N THR A 74 -1.32 15.93 8.76
CA THR A 74 -0.23 15.21 8.09
C THR A 74 0.50 14.30 9.05
N ILE A 75 1.10 13.24 8.50
CA ILE A 75 2.13 12.43 9.16
C ILE A 75 3.33 12.29 8.24
N GLY A 76 4.51 12.15 8.84
CA GLY A 76 5.76 11.90 8.14
C GLY A 76 6.17 10.44 8.14
N TYR A 77 6.94 10.05 7.13
CA TYR A 77 7.63 8.77 7.08
C TYR A 77 9.05 8.96 6.56
N ASP A 78 10.03 8.39 7.25
CA ASP A 78 11.43 8.47 6.86
C ASP A 78 11.87 7.17 6.19
N LEU A 79 12.29 7.24 4.93
CA LEU A 79 12.87 6.11 4.21
C LEU A 79 14.19 5.66 4.86
N PRO A 80 14.58 4.39 4.66
CA PRO A 80 15.87 3.86 5.12
C PRO A 80 17.05 4.75 4.74
N LYS A 81 18.06 4.79 5.62
CA LYS A 81 19.25 5.66 5.44
C LYS A 81 20.04 5.32 4.17
N GLU A 82 19.95 4.10 3.74
CA GLU A 82 20.59 3.53 2.56
C GLU A 82 19.96 4.02 1.25
N VAL A 83 18.78 4.58 1.29
CA VAL A 83 18.17 5.29 0.16
C VAL A 83 18.91 6.63 -0.03
N ALA A 84 20.07 6.56 -0.70
CA ALA A 84 21.08 7.62 -0.71
C ALA A 84 20.74 8.81 -1.60
N GLN A 85 19.86 8.66 -2.58
CA GLN A 85 19.53 9.70 -3.55
C GLN A 85 18.05 10.08 -3.43
N GLY A 86 17.78 11.30 -2.99
CA GLY A 86 16.44 11.85 -2.97
C GLY A 86 15.95 12.32 -1.61
N LYS A 87 14.67 12.66 -1.54
CA LYS A 87 14.01 13.04 -0.30
C LYS A 87 13.68 11.79 0.52
N ARG A 88 14.24 11.72 1.70
CA ARG A 88 13.98 10.62 2.64
C ARG A 88 12.77 10.86 3.51
N HIS A 89 12.50 12.10 3.89
CA HIS A 89 11.34 12.47 4.67
C HIS A 89 10.16 12.75 3.75
N LEU A 90 9.11 11.95 3.87
CA LEU A 90 7.89 12.00 3.06
C LEU A 90 6.72 12.39 3.93
N VAL A 91 5.79 13.16 3.38
CA VAL A 91 4.64 13.71 4.10
C VAL A 91 3.35 13.24 3.44
N PHE A 92 2.49 12.64 4.24
CA PHE A 92 1.18 12.16 3.83
C PHE A 92 0.07 13.02 4.43
N ASN A 93 -0.79 13.55 3.56
CA ASN A 93 -2.00 14.25 3.97
C ASN A 93 -3.06 13.24 4.38
N LEU A 94 -3.65 13.42 5.54
CA LEU A 94 -4.66 12.56 6.11
C LEU A 94 -5.97 13.32 6.31
N LYS A 95 -7.08 12.63 6.13
CA LYS A 95 -8.43 13.11 6.47
C LYS A 95 -9.35 11.93 6.74
N PRO A 96 -10.33 12.07 7.62
CA PRO A 96 -11.40 11.09 7.72
C PRO A 96 -12.11 10.98 6.37
N PHE A 97 -12.20 9.77 5.84
CA PHE A 97 -12.78 9.52 4.54
C PHE A 97 -13.95 8.53 4.67
N SER A 98 -14.73 8.41 3.61
CA SER A 98 -15.77 7.38 3.52
C SER A 98 -15.25 6.04 4.00
N PHE A 99 -16.04 5.33 4.77
CA PHE A 99 -15.58 4.17 5.51
C PHE A 99 -14.54 4.55 6.59
N LYS A 100 -13.79 3.59 7.10
CA LYS A 100 -12.82 3.76 8.18
C LYS A 100 -11.45 4.33 7.77
N HIS A 101 -11.27 4.70 6.50
CA HIS A 101 -9.95 5.04 5.96
C HIS A 101 -9.54 6.48 6.26
N THR A 102 -8.25 6.72 6.34
CA THR A 102 -7.62 8.02 6.63
C THR A 102 -6.70 8.50 5.52
N GLY A 103 -6.41 7.67 4.54
CA GLY A 103 -5.56 7.99 3.39
C GLY A 103 -4.25 7.21 3.30
N VAL A 104 -3.83 6.52 4.36
CA VAL A 104 -2.60 5.71 4.37
C VAL A 104 -2.89 4.33 4.98
N PHE A 105 -2.19 3.33 4.49
CA PHE A 105 -2.09 1.98 5.05
C PHE A 105 -0.70 1.79 5.63
N PRO A 106 -0.53 2.01 6.95
CA PRO A 106 0.80 2.05 7.57
C PRO A 106 1.57 0.74 7.51
N GLU A 107 0.88 -0.40 7.47
CA GLU A 107 1.47 -1.73 7.32
C GLU A 107 2.25 -1.89 6.01
N GLN A 108 1.95 -1.07 5.00
CA GLN A 108 2.67 -1.08 3.73
C GLN A 108 4.10 -0.53 3.83
N ALA A 109 4.46 0.11 4.93
CA ALA A 109 5.81 0.65 5.12
C ALA A 109 6.90 -0.43 5.01
N THR A 110 6.62 -1.68 5.38
CA THR A 110 7.56 -2.79 5.16
C THR A 110 7.87 -3.04 3.69
N ASN A 111 6.88 -2.82 2.80
CA ASN A 111 7.07 -2.91 1.34
C ASN A 111 7.72 -1.65 0.78
N TRP A 112 7.45 -0.49 1.38
CA TRP A 112 8.08 0.77 1.01
C TRP A 112 9.58 0.74 1.25
N ASP A 113 10.01 0.31 2.42
CA ASP A 113 11.43 0.19 2.76
C ASP A 113 12.13 -0.79 1.81
N TRP A 114 11.57 -1.98 1.63
CA TRP A 114 12.12 -3.00 0.75
C TRP A 114 12.23 -2.54 -0.69
N SER A 115 11.17 -1.97 -1.27
CA SER A 115 11.17 -1.54 -2.67
C SER A 115 12.06 -0.32 -2.92
N SER A 116 12.10 0.64 -1.98
CA SER A 116 12.96 1.82 -2.09
C SER A 116 14.44 1.46 -2.07
N LEU A 117 14.84 0.49 -1.26
CA LEU A 117 16.22 -0.02 -1.21
C LEU A 117 16.61 -0.66 -2.54
N LEU A 118 15.77 -1.52 -3.11
CA LEU A 118 16.04 -2.15 -4.42
C LEU A 118 16.14 -1.11 -5.54
N ILE A 119 15.21 -0.14 -5.58
CA ILE A 119 15.22 0.94 -6.58
C ILE A 119 16.50 1.77 -6.45
N SER A 120 16.83 2.21 -5.22
CA SER A 120 18.02 3.03 -4.97
C SER A 120 19.31 2.30 -5.34
N ASP A 121 19.44 1.02 -4.98
CA ASP A 121 20.61 0.21 -5.34
C ASP A 121 20.75 0.07 -6.87
N ALA A 122 19.67 -0.23 -7.58
CA ALA A 122 19.68 -0.34 -9.04
C ALA A 122 20.07 0.99 -9.72
N ILE A 123 19.57 2.12 -9.22
CA ILE A 123 19.91 3.46 -9.73
C ILE A 123 21.37 3.79 -9.46
N ASN A 124 21.89 3.47 -8.27
CA ASN A 124 23.31 3.65 -7.93
C ASN A 124 24.23 2.83 -8.84
N LYS A 125 23.75 1.70 -9.36
CA LYS A 125 24.40 0.88 -10.39
C LYS A 125 24.23 1.43 -11.83
N GLY A 126 23.63 2.62 -11.99
CA GLY A 126 23.47 3.31 -13.27
C GLY A 126 22.21 2.93 -14.07
N ARG A 127 21.28 2.14 -13.48
CA ARG A 127 20.02 1.78 -14.16
C ARG A 127 19.01 2.93 -14.08
N LYS A 128 18.18 3.06 -15.12
CA LYS A 128 16.95 3.87 -15.08
C LYS A 128 15.79 2.94 -14.77
N ILE A 129 15.08 3.17 -13.69
CA ILE A 129 14.02 2.29 -13.19
C ILE A 129 12.65 2.88 -13.51
N LYS A 130 11.82 2.11 -14.21
CA LYS A 130 10.41 2.40 -14.48
C LYS A 130 9.52 1.53 -13.61
N VAL A 131 8.69 2.15 -12.79
CA VAL A 131 7.76 1.48 -11.88
C VAL A 131 6.33 1.69 -12.37
N LEU A 132 5.56 0.61 -12.47
CA LEU A 132 4.11 0.64 -12.65
C LEU A 132 3.44 0.36 -11.31
N ASN A 133 2.62 1.29 -10.82
CA ASN A 133 1.81 1.13 -9.63
C ASN A 133 0.33 1.11 -10.00
N LEU A 134 -0.32 -0.03 -9.82
CA LEU A 134 -1.72 -0.29 -10.12
C LEU A 134 -2.54 -0.32 -8.84
N PHE A 135 -3.81 0.15 -8.90
CA PHE A 135 -4.68 0.38 -7.74
C PHE A 135 -3.98 1.29 -6.73
N ALA A 136 -3.39 2.35 -7.26
CA ALA A 136 -2.34 3.08 -6.57
C ALA A 136 -2.86 3.99 -5.44
N TYR A 137 -4.19 4.09 -5.27
CA TYR A 137 -4.87 4.79 -4.17
C TYR A 137 -4.35 6.23 -3.99
N THR A 138 -4.01 6.62 -2.76
CA THR A 138 -3.45 7.95 -2.42
C THR A 138 -1.95 8.08 -2.67
N GLY A 139 -1.35 7.09 -3.35
CA GLY A 139 -0.01 7.17 -3.90
C GLY A 139 1.14 6.83 -2.94
N GLY A 140 0.90 6.14 -1.83
CA GLY A 140 1.99 5.77 -0.90
C GLY A 140 3.17 5.14 -1.63
N ALA A 141 2.97 3.98 -2.29
CA ALA A 141 4.03 3.30 -3.03
C ALA A 141 4.59 4.13 -4.21
N THR A 142 3.76 4.96 -4.85
CA THR A 142 4.18 5.88 -5.93
C THR A 142 5.21 6.88 -5.42
N ILE A 143 4.92 7.52 -4.29
CA ILE A 143 5.77 8.56 -3.68
C ILE A 143 7.09 7.96 -3.22
N ILE A 144 7.04 6.79 -2.61
CA ILE A 144 8.21 6.02 -2.18
C ILE A 144 9.12 5.69 -3.37
N ALA A 145 8.57 5.13 -4.44
CA ALA A 145 9.33 4.79 -5.63
C ALA A 145 9.95 6.01 -6.31
N ALA A 146 9.19 7.12 -6.39
CA ALA A 146 9.68 8.38 -6.95
C ALA A 146 10.77 9.02 -6.07
N ALA A 147 10.63 8.98 -4.74
CA ALA A 147 11.64 9.44 -3.80
C ALA A 147 12.94 8.63 -3.89
N ALA A 148 12.85 7.33 -4.19
CA ALA A 148 14.01 6.48 -4.46
C ALA A 148 14.62 6.72 -5.85
N GLY A 149 14.05 7.60 -6.70
CA GLY A 149 14.58 8.02 -7.98
C GLY A 149 13.96 7.36 -9.22
N ALA A 150 12.92 6.56 -9.07
CA ALA A 150 12.26 5.89 -10.20
C ALA A 150 11.37 6.85 -11.02
N GLN A 151 11.18 6.50 -12.29
CA GLN A 151 10.07 7.01 -13.10
C GLN A 151 8.82 6.16 -12.79
N VAL A 152 7.73 6.80 -12.35
CA VAL A 152 6.56 6.07 -11.88
C VAL A 152 5.35 6.32 -12.78
N THR A 153 4.65 5.26 -13.14
CA THR A 153 3.31 5.32 -13.73
C THR A 153 2.30 4.93 -12.65
N HIS A 154 1.53 5.91 -12.17
CA HIS A 154 0.49 5.78 -11.16
C HIS A 154 -0.86 5.61 -11.83
N VAL A 155 -1.56 4.51 -11.57
CA VAL A 155 -2.87 4.19 -12.15
C VAL A 155 -3.87 3.87 -11.05
N ASP A 156 -4.95 4.64 -11.00
CA ASP A 156 -6.11 4.39 -10.14
C ASP A 156 -7.38 4.81 -10.86
N ALA A 157 -8.47 4.08 -10.64
CA ALA A 157 -9.76 4.38 -11.28
C ALA A 157 -10.45 5.62 -10.67
N SER A 158 -10.08 6.01 -9.46
CA SER A 158 -10.69 7.13 -8.74
C SER A 158 -9.95 8.45 -8.98
N LYS A 159 -10.60 9.39 -9.66
CA LYS A 159 -10.07 10.76 -9.83
C LYS A 159 -9.72 11.43 -8.49
N GLY A 160 -10.53 11.19 -7.46
CA GLY A 160 -10.29 11.74 -6.12
C GLY A 160 -9.01 11.19 -5.47
N MET A 161 -8.75 9.88 -5.63
CA MET A 161 -7.53 9.25 -5.11
C MET A 161 -6.29 9.73 -5.85
N VAL A 162 -6.33 9.83 -7.19
CA VAL A 162 -5.22 10.39 -7.98
C VAL A 162 -4.97 11.86 -7.62
N GLY A 163 -6.02 12.64 -7.35
CA GLY A 163 -5.87 14.01 -6.84
C GLY A 163 -5.14 14.06 -5.50
N TRP A 164 -5.57 13.22 -4.56
CA TRP A 164 -4.94 13.12 -3.24
C TRP A 164 -3.49 12.63 -3.33
N ALA A 165 -3.19 11.68 -4.22
CA ALA A 165 -1.83 11.24 -4.48
C ALA A 165 -0.92 12.37 -4.97
N LYS A 166 -1.42 13.25 -5.82
CA LYS A 166 -0.69 14.47 -6.25
C LYS A 166 -0.44 15.43 -5.07
N GLU A 167 -1.43 15.64 -4.21
CA GLU A 167 -1.27 16.45 -2.99
C GLU A 167 -0.15 15.87 -2.09
N ASN A 168 -0.12 14.55 -1.92
CA ASN A 168 0.92 13.88 -1.16
C ASN A 168 2.31 14.03 -1.81
N ALA A 169 2.40 13.97 -3.15
CA ALA A 169 3.65 14.22 -3.87
C ALA A 169 4.15 15.66 -3.64
N ILE A 170 3.26 16.64 -3.70
CA ILE A 170 3.59 18.07 -3.43
C ILE A 170 4.06 18.23 -1.98
N SER A 171 3.33 17.70 -1.00
CA SER A 171 3.69 17.78 0.42
C SER A 171 5.02 17.11 0.74
N SER A 172 5.37 16.07 -0.04
CA SER A 172 6.67 15.40 0.03
C SER A 172 7.76 16.10 -0.80
N GLY A 173 7.44 17.24 -1.51
CA GLY A 173 8.35 17.99 -2.39
C GLY A 173 8.82 17.18 -3.61
N LEU A 174 7.92 16.38 -4.15
CA LEU A 174 8.12 15.56 -5.34
C LEU A 174 7.24 16.01 -6.52
N GLU A 175 6.79 17.28 -6.53
CA GLU A 175 5.94 17.83 -7.59
C GLU A 175 6.61 17.79 -8.98
N SER A 176 7.94 17.86 -9.02
CA SER A 176 8.74 17.77 -10.26
C SER A 176 9.24 16.36 -10.57
N ALA A 177 8.94 15.39 -9.71
CA ALA A 177 9.35 13.99 -9.95
C ALA A 177 8.68 13.42 -11.20
N PRO A 178 9.34 12.51 -11.93
CA PRO A 178 8.82 11.94 -13.18
C PRO A 178 7.70 10.93 -12.91
N ILE A 179 6.55 11.43 -12.47
CA ILE A 179 5.36 10.63 -12.19
C ILE A 179 4.29 10.89 -13.25
N ARG A 180 3.87 9.84 -13.94
CA ARG A 180 2.75 9.85 -14.87
C ARG A 180 1.47 9.47 -14.12
N TRP A 181 0.57 10.44 -13.93
CA TRP A 181 -0.69 10.28 -13.22
C TRP A 181 -1.84 9.89 -14.16
N LEU A 182 -2.53 8.80 -13.87
CA LEU A 182 -3.61 8.28 -14.71
C LEU A 182 -4.84 7.93 -13.87
N VAL A 183 -5.99 8.45 -14.32
CA VAL A 183 -7.31 8.02 -13.86
C VAL A 183 -7.82 7.02 -14.87
N ASP A 184 -7.73 5.74 -14.58
CA ASP A 184 -7.99 4.68 -15.54
C ASP A 184 -8.30 3.33 -14.86
N ASP A 185 -8.98 2.43 -15.58
CA ASP A 185 -9.15 1.04 -15.22
C ASP A 185 -7.80 0.30 -15.38
N CYS A 186 -7.35 -0.36 -14.32
CA CYS A 186 -6.03 -0.98 -14.28
C CYS A 186 -5.88 -2.10 -15.32
N VAL A 187 -6.88 -2.94 -15.52
CA VAL A 187 -6.82 -4.05 -16.49
C VAL A 187 -6.73 -3.50 -17.91
N LYS A 188 -7.63 -2.56 -18.26
CA LYS A 188 -7.64 -1.90 -19.58
C LYS A 188 -6.36 -1.11 -19.84
N PHE A 189 -5.79 -0.51 -18.79
CA PHE A 189 -4.50 0.16 -18.90
C PHE A 189 -3.38 -0.83 -19.24
N VAL A 190 -3.27 -1.94 -18.52
CA VAL A 190 -2.28 -2.99 -18.76
C VAL A 190 -2.39 -3.55 -20.18
N GLU A 191 -3.60 -3.86 -20.65
CA GLU A 191 -3.84 -4.32 -22.01
C GLU A 191 -3.37 -3.31 -23.08
N ARG A 192 -3.56 -2.01 -22.83
CA ARG A 192 -3.07 -0.97 -23.75
C ARG A 192 -1.55 -0.85 -23.74
N GLU A 193 -0.92 -0.98 -22.58
CA GLU A 193 0.55 -0.92 -22.48
C GLU A 193 1.19 -2.14 -23.18
N ILE A 194 0.57 -3.33 -23.08
CA ILE A 194 1.01 -4.51 -23.85
C ILE A 194 0.94 -4.24 -25.36
N ARG A 195 -0.18 -3.69 -25.87
CA ARG A 195 -0.31 -3.36 -27.31
C ARG A 195 0.66 -2.29 -27.79
N ARG A 196 1.19 -1.44 -26.88
CA ARG A 196 2.18 -0.40 -27.16
C ARG A 196 3.61 -0.87 -26.99
N ASP A 197 3.80 -2.11 -26.60
CA ASP A 197 5.11 -2.69 -26.28
C ASP A 197 5.88 -1.90 -25.19
N ASN A 198 5.15 -1.31 -24.25
CA ASN A 198 5.73 -0.64 -23.10
C ASN A 198 6.17 -1.66 -22.05
N GLN A 199 7.31 -1.41 -21.43
CA GLN A 199 7.89 -2.28 -20.40
C GLN A 199 8.24 -1.50 -19.13
N TYR A 200 8.21 -2.21 -18.02
CA TYR A 200 8.48 -1.71 -16.67
C TYR A 200 9.48 -2.62 -15.94
N ASP A 201 10.38 -2.01 -15.17
CA ASP A 201 11.36 -2.76 -14.38
C ASP A 201 10.75 -3.28 -13.09
N ALA A 202 9.74 -2.59 -12.57
CA ALA A 202 9.02 -3.01 -11.38
C ALA A 202 7.51 -2.80 -11.52
N ILE A 203 6.74 -3.71 -10.93
CA ILE A 203 5.28 -3.63 -10.88
C ILE A 203 4.84 -3.78 -9.43
N ILE A 204 3.96 -2.87 -8.99
CA ILE A 204 3.32 -2.88 -7.67
C ILE A 204 1.83 -2.95 -7.90
N MET A 205 1.12 -3.83 -7.19
CA MET A 205 -0.33 -3.88 -7.22
C MET A 205 -0.93 -4.16 -5.85
N ASP A 206 -1.98 -3.42 -5.54
CA ASP A 206 -2.77 -3.56 -4.31
C ASP A 206 -4.26 -3.63 -4.66
N PRO A 207 -4.70 -4.71 -5.33
CA PRO A 207 -6.07 -4.81 -5.83
C PRO A 207 -7.07 -4.94 -4.68
N PRO A 208 -8.23 -4.25 -4.77
CA PRO A 208 -9.28 -4.38 -3.77
C PRO A 208 -9.90 -5.78 -3.82
N SER A 209 -10.42 -6.26 -2.67
CA SER A 209 -11.15 -7.53 -2.62
C SER A 209 -12.38 -7.52 -3.52
N TYR A 210 -13.08 -6.37 -3.58
CA TYR A 210 -14.25 -6.14 -4.41
C TYR A 210 -14.26 -4.71 -4.96
N GLY A 211 -14.72 -4.54 -6.20
CA GLY A 211 -14.89 -3.24 -6.84
C GLY A 211 -15.99 -3.25 -7.90
N ARG A 212 -16.47 -2.05 -8.23
CA ARG A 212 -17.38 -1.84 -9.36
C ARG A 212 -16.79 -0.80 -10.31
N GLY A 213 -16.67 -1.16 -11.57
CA GLY A 213 -16.29 -0.24 -12.62
C GLY A 213 -17.42 0.74 -12.97
N PRO A 214 -17.10 1.84 -13.68
CA PRO A 214 -18.06 2.89 -14.02
C PRO A 214 -19.20 2.44 -14.94
N LYS A 215 -19.06 1.30 -15.62
CA LYS A 215 -20.08 0.69 -16.47
C LYS A 215 -20.79 -0.50 -15.82
N GLY A 216 -20.60 -0.70 -14.49
CA GLY A 216 -21.17 -1.81 -13.73
C GLY A 216 -20.36 -3.10 -13.77
N GLU A 217 -19.15 -3.08 -14.34
CA GLU A 217 -18.23 -4.22 -14.27
C GLU A 217 -17.96 -4.58 -12.82
N ILE A 218 -17.96 -5.86 -12.51
CA ILE A 218 -17.68 -6.37 -11.16
C ILE A 218 -16.25 -6.91 -11.14
N TRP A 219 -15.45 -6.38 -10.23
CA TRP A 219 -14.17 -6.94 -9.84
C TRP A 219 -14.34 -7.74 -8.56
N LYS A 220 -13.93 -9.00 -8.60
CA LYS A 220 -13.71 -9.84 -7.43
C LYS A 220 -12.31 -10.40 -7.53
N ILE A 221 -11.52 -10.22 -6.49
CA ILE A 221 -10.10 -10.55 -6.52
C ILE A 221 -9.87 -12.03 -6.80
N GLU A 222 -10.66 -12.92 -6.21
CA GLU A 222 -10.55 -14.37 -6.33
C GLU A 222 -10.76 -14.85 -7.77
N GLU A 223 -11.59 -14.13 -8.53
CA GLU A 223 -11.92 -14.47 -9.92
C GLU A 223 -10.95 -13.82 -10.92
N SER A 224 -10.29 -12.72 -10.55
CA SER A 224 -9.61 -11.83 -11.49
C SER A 224 -8.11 -11.72 -11.30
N ILE A 225 -7.59 -11.99 -10.09
CA ILE A 225 -6.19 -11.69 -9.75
C ILE A 225 -5.20 -12.53 -10.56
N TYR A 226 -5.47 -13.79 -10.78
CA TYR A 226 -4.57 -14.66 -11.54
C TYR A 226 -4.37 -14.16 -12.97
N SER A 227 -5.48 -13.84 -13.67
CA SER A 227 -5.45 -13.27 -15.03
C SER A 227 -4.72 -11.94 -15.08
N LEU A 228 -4.90 -11.09 -14.06
CA LEU A 228 -4.20 -9.80 -13.99
C LEU A 228 -2.69 -9.99 -13.80
N ILE A 229 -2.25 -10.92 -12.95
CA ILE A 229 -0.82 -11.24 -12.79
C ILE A 229 -0.24 -11.73 -14.14
N GLN A 230 -0.98 -12.59 -14.87
CA GLN A 230 -0.57 -13.05 -16.20
C GLN A 230 -0.41 -11.90 -17.22
N LEU A 231 -1.32 -10.93 -17.20
CA LEU A 231 -1.21 -9.75 -18.07
C LEU A 231 -0.03 -8.87 -17.66
N CYS A 232 0.09 -8.57 -16.36
CA CYS A 232 1.15 -7.72 -15.85
C CYS A 232 2.55 -8.31 -16.06
N SER A 233 2.70 -9.64 -15.97
CA SER A 233 4.00 -10.29 -16.21
C SER A 233 4.56 -10.05 -17.63
N LYS A 234 3.68 -9.77 -18.61
CA LYS A 234 4.08 -9.43 -19.99
C LYS A 234 4.66 -8.02 -20.11
N LEU A 235 4.44 -7.17 -19.11
CA LEU A 235 4.97 -5.81 -19.07
C LEU A 235 6.34 -5.72 -18.39
N LEU A 236 6.87 -6.81 -17.83
CA LEU A 236 8.19 -6.80 -17.23
C LEU A 236 9.28 -6.66 -18.30
N SER A 237 10.22 -5.76 -18.04
CA SER A 237 11.40 -5.55 -18.90
C SER A 237 12.28 -6.81 -18.98
N ASP A 238 13.27 -6.80 -19.85
CA ASP A 238 14.22 -7.92 -19.95
C ASP A 238 15.11 -8.08 -18.72
N THR A 239 15.28 -7.00 -17.97
CA THR A 239 16.04 -6.96 -16.71
C THR A 239 15.14 -6.45 -15.59
N PRO A 240 14.11 -7.19 -15.19
CA PRO A 240 13.18 -6.72 -14.19
C PRO A 240 13.87 -6.55 -12.82
N LEU A 241 13.29 -5.70 -11.97
CA LEU A 241 13.78 -5.48 -10.63
C LEU A 241 12.91 -6.21 -9.59
N PHE A 242 11.59 -5.96 -9.64
CA PHE A 242 10.66 -6.70 -8.78
C PHE A 242 9.21 -6.67 -9.28
N PHE A 243 8.42 -7.60 -8.73
CA PHE A 243 6.97 -7.64 -8.82
C PHE A 243 6.41 -7.81 -7.39
N LEU A 244 5.60 -6.85 -6.95
CA LEU A 244 5.01 -6.80 -5.61
C LEU A 244 3.49 -6.86 -5.73
N ILE A 245 2.87 -7.77 -4.98
CA ILE A 245 1.42 -7.87 -4.86
C ILE A 245 1.00 -7.88 -3.39
N ASN A 246 -0.05 -7.14 -3.07
CA ASN A 246 -0.67 -7.11 -1.75
C ASN A 246 -2.05 -7.75 -1.77
N SER A 247 -2.47 -8.32 -0.66
CA SER A 247 -3.80 -8.86 -0.46
C SER A 247 -4.28 -8.67 0.97
N TYR A 248 -5.51 -8.17 1.10
CA TYR A 248 -6.25 -8.07 2.36
C TYR A 248 -7.46 -9.01 2.37
N THR A 249 -7.50 -9.95 1.43
CA THR A 249 -8.62 -10.86 1.22
C THR A 249 -8.36 -12.20 1.91
N THR A 250 -9.32 -12.64 2.71
CA THR A 250 -9.31 -14.00 3.28
C THR A 250 -9.24 -15.03 2.15
N GLY A 251 -8.33 -16.01 2.27
CA GLY A 251 -8.11 -17.03 1.22
C GLY A 251 -6.92 -16.74 0.29
N LEU A 252 -6.49 -15.48 0.16
CA LEU A 252 -5.24 -15.14 -0.52
C LEU A 252 -4.07 -15.07 0.48
N GLN A 253 -3.78 -16.20 1.09
CA GLN A 253 -2.69 -16.39 2.05
C GLN A 253 -1.31 -16.26 1.37
N PRO A 254 -0.21 -16.04 2.11
CA PRO A 254 1.13 -15.95 1.55
C PRO A 254 1.49 -17.10 0.60
N GLY A 255 1.15 -18.34 0.97
CA GLY A 255 1.40 -19.51 0.13
C GLY A 255 0.68 -19.47 -1.24
N VAL A 256 -0.51 -18.87 -1.31
CA VAL A 256 -1.24 -18.67 -2.57
C VAL A 256 -0.54 -17.61 -3.43
N LEU A 257 -0.08 -16.51 -2.82
CA LEU A 257 0.69 -15.48 -3.52
C LEU A 257 2.01 -16.05 -4.05
N THR A 258 2.73 -16.84 -3.24
CA THR A 258 3.95 -17.53 -3.67
C THR A 258 3.68 -18.42 -4.89
N TYR A 259 2.61 -19.20 -4.89
CA TYR A 259 2.26 -20.08 -6.00
C TYR A 259 2.03 -19.30 -7.30
N MET A 260 1.20 -18.24 -7.25
CA MET A 260 0.89 -17.40 -8.42
C MET A 260 2.12 -16.67 -8.96
N LEU A 261 2.95 -16.08 -8.08
CA LEU A 261 4.17 -15.40 -8.49
C LEU A 261 5.19 -16.37 -9.09
N SER A 262 5.33 -17.56 -8.53
CA SER A 262 6.26 -18.59 -9.04
C SER A 262 5.84 -19.08 -10.43
N THR A 263 4.55 -19.33 -10.65
CA THR A 263 4.05 -19.87 -11.92
C THR A 263 3.93 -18.82 -13.02
N GLU A 264 3.55 -17.58 -12.69
CA GLU A 264 3.20 -16.56 -13.70
C GLU A 264 4.27 -15.48 -13.88
N VAL A 265 5.17 -15.30 -12.91
CA VAL A 265 6.19 -14.26 -12.95
C VAL A 265 7.58 -14.87 -12.99
N ALA A 266 7.98 -15.60 -11.96
CA ALA A 266 9.34 -16.13 -11.85
C ALA A 266 9.67 -17.17 -12.96
N SER A 267 8.71 -17.99 -13.36
CA SER A 267 8.90 -18.98 -14.43
C SER A 267 9.23 -18.35 -15.80
N LYS A 268 8.89 -17.08 -16.01
CA LYS A 268 9.08 -16.39 -17.30
C LYS A 268 10.41 -15.62 -17.40
N LYS A 269 11.05 -15.36 -16.29
CA LYS A 269 12.32 -14.62 -16.21
C LYS A 269 13.24 -15.33 -15.21
N ALA A 270 14.32 -15.93 -15.70
CA ALA A 270 15.27 -16.68 -14.87
C ALA A 270 15.92 -15.79 -13.77
N GLY A 271 16.34 -16.41 -12.68
CA GLY A 271 17.05 -15.74 -11.59
C GLY A 271 16.16 -15.04 -10.55
N ALA A 272 14.84 -15.24 -10.65
CA ALA A 272 13.89 -14.68 -9.68
C ALA A 272 13.95 -15.40 -8.33
N THR A 273 13.84 -14.62 -7.26
CA THR A 273 13.49 -15.08 -5.90
C THR A 273 12.03 -14.72 -5.62
N VAL A 274 11.27 -15.66 -5.04
CA VAL A 274 9.87 -15.46 -4.66
C VAL A 274 9.73 -15.67 -3.16
N GLU A 275 9.18 -14.68 -2.49
CA GLU A 275 8.87 -14.70 -1.06
C GLU A 275 7.46 -14.16 -0.84
N ALA A 276 6.74 -14.70 0.11
CA ALA A 276 5.48 -14.13 0.55
C ALA A 276 5.30 -14.33 2.05
N GLU A 277 4.81 -13.28 2.70
CA GLU A 277 4.62 -13.25 4.15
C GLU A 277 3.35 -12.45 4.50
N GLU A 278 2.84 -12.68 5.70
CA GLU A 278 1.94 -11.72 6.32
C GLU A 278 2.66 -10.41 6.60
N ILE A 279 1.94 -9.31 6.49
CA ILE A 279 2.40 -7.98 6.93
C ILE A 279 1.64 -7.56 8.18
N GLY A 280 2.32 -6.85 9.08
CA GLY A 280 1.72 -6.49 10.34
C GLY A 280 2.26 -5.20 10.94
N LEU A 281 1.57 -4.76 11.99
CA LEU A 281 1.87 -3.55 12.76
C LEU A 281 2.16 -3.93 14.22
N PRO A 282 3.22 -3.38 14.83
CA PRO A 282 3.46 -3.56 16.26
C PRO A 282 2.30 -3.01 17.08
N VAL A 283 1.90 -3.71 18.13
CA VAL A 283 0.92 -3.25 19.13
C VAL A 283 1.67 -2.98 20.43
N THR A 284 1.80 -1.73 20.78
CA THR A 284 2.68 -1.27 21.87
C THR A 284 2.25 -1.81 23.23
N GLU A 285 0.98 -1.70 23.58
CA GLU A 285 0.46 -2.11 24.89
C GLU A 285 0.64 -3.61 25.17
N LYS A 286 0.62 -4.43 24.12
CA LYS A 286 0.68 -5.89 24.24
C LYS A 286 2.04 -6.49 23.86
N ASN A 287 2.93 -5.70 23.27
CA ASN A 287 4.19 -6.19 22.67
C ASN A 287 3.94 -7.38 21.71
N LEU A 288 2.86 -7.29 20.93
CA LEU A 288 2.44 -8.25 19.90
C LEU A 288 2.40 -7.57 18.55
N VAL A 289 2.07 -8.31 17.50
CA VAL A 289 1.89 -7.77 16.15
C VAL A 289 0.45 -8.00 15.71
N LEU A 290 -0.22 -6.93 15.24
CA LEU A 290 -1.52 -7.02 14.56
C LEU A 290 -1.28 -7.48 13.13
N PRO A 291 -1.76 -8.67 12.70
CA PRO A 291 -1.72 -9.08 11.31
C PRO A 291 -2.68 -8.20 10.50
N CYS A 292 -2.23 -7.69 9.35
CA CYS A 292 -3.02 -6.76 8.54
C CYS A 292 -3.41 -7.33 7.18
N GLY A 293 -2.55 -8.12 6.57
CA GLY A 293 -2.73 -8.70 5.25
C GLY A 293 -1.53 -9.53 4.85
N ALA A 294 -1.40 -9.84 3.57
CA ALA A 294 -0.27 -10.57 3.01
C ALA A 294 0.36 -9.80 1.85
N SER A 295 1.66 -9.99 1.65
CA SER A 295 2.40 -9.48 0.49
C SER A 295 3.20 -10.60 -0.14
N GLY A 296 3.22 -10.63 -1.48
CA GLY A 296 4.09 -11.48 -2.27
C GLY A 296 5.11 -10.62 -3.02
N ARG A 297 6.37 -11.01 -2.95
CA ARG A 297 7.51 -10.35 -3.58
C ARG A 297 8.22 -11.32 -4.51
N CYS A 298 8.34 -10.95 -5.78
CA CYS A 298 9.21 -11.63 -6.74
C CYS A 298 10.26 -10.62 -7.19
N TYR A 299 11.55 -10.93 -7.08
CA TYR A 299 12.62 -9.97 -7.35
C TYR A 299 13.85 -10.63 -7.96
N TRP A 300 14.66 -9.82 -8.63
CA TRP A 300 15.90 -10.22 -9.31
C TRP A 300 17.06 -9.41 -8.75
N ASN A 301 18.15 -10.12 -8.39
CA ASN A 301 19.39 -9.52 -7.87
C ASN A 301 20.35 -9.11 -9.00
#